data_106e67afd939abbc5bd4abb21f546c20
#
_entry.id   106e67afd939abbc5bd4abb21f546c20
#
_cell.length_a   1.000
_cell.length_b   1.000
_cell.length_c   1.000
_cell.angle_alpha   90.00
_cell.angle_beta   90.00
_cell.angle_gamma   90.00
#
_symmetry.space_group_name_H-M   'P 1'
#
loop_
_entity.id
_entity.type
_entity.pdbx_description
1 polymer ?
#
loop_
_entity_poly.entity_id
_entity_poly.type
_entity_poly.pdbx_seq_one_letter_code
_entity_poly.pdbx_strand_id
1 'polypeptide(L)'
;MIKLYELVDFLNRYLDIDKFEEIDPIVNGLEIEGEYTVSKVATCVSITNNIIDEAIRGGINVLITHHGIITRRNGVKRIVGSFKEKLRKILMNNISVLAYHLPLDAHVEIGNNVSIAKVLNLNIIDWIYEKNIPIGVVALCNDKASIYDVYKEVKSKINEKAILLKYGLDRVERIAIISGAGAKFIKKFTKREVDLFMTGEFREDCEVYAIDEKINVIVMGHYASEVFGVRNLARLLREKFNIETVFLRSEQII
;
A
#
# COMPACT_ATOMS: atom_id res chain seq x y z
N MET A 1 4.50 23.84 -13.85
CA MET A 1 5.35 23.61 -12.64
C MET A 1 4.55 24.05 -11.43
N ILE A 2 4.54 23.25 -10.38
CA ILE A 2 3.81 23.50 -9.12
C ILE A 2 4.84 23.70 -7.99
N LYS A 3 4.49 24.45 -6.95
CA LYS A 3 5.33 24.59 -5.75
C LYS A 3 5.24 23.34 -4.87
N LEU A 4 6.33 22.96 -4.21
CA LEU A 4 6.38 21.78 -3.36
C LEU A 4 5.27 21.80 -2.29
N TYR A 5 5.11 22.89 -1.58
CA TYR A 5 4.10 22.99 -0.52
C TYR A 5 2.66 22.99 -1.05
N GLU A 6 2.43 23.45 -2.26
CA GLU A 6 1.12 23.33 -2.93
C GLU A 6 0.78 21.86 -3.21
N LEU A 7 1.77 21.07 -3.65
CA LEU A 7 1.64 19.63 -3.84
C LEU A 7 1.41 18.91 -2.50
N VAL A 8 2.20 19.25 -1.47
CA VAL A 8 2.09 18.68 -0.12
C VAL A 8 0.71 18.94 0.47
N ASP A 9 0.26 20.19 0.44
CA ASP A 9 -1.06 20.61 0.98
C ASP A 9 -2.22 19.90 0.25
N PHE A 10 -2.09 19.76 -1.07
CA PHE A 10 -3.07 19.02 -1.84
C PHE A 10 -3.13 17.55 -1.42
N LEU A 11 -1.99 16.86 -1.37
CA LEU A 11 -1.93 15.44 -1.04
C LEU A 11 -2.35 15.17 0.40
N ASN A 12 -1.92 15.99 1.35
CA ASN A 12 -2.29 15.85 2.77
C ASN A 12 -3.81 15.94 2.95
N ARG A 13 -4.45 16.91 2.30
CA ARG A 13 -5.93 17.06 2.34
C ARG A 13 -6.65 15.95 1.58
N TYR A 14 -6.17 15.59 0.39
CA TYR A 14 -6.79 14.58 -0.44
C TYR A 14 -6.76 13.19 0.21
N LEU A 15 -5.67 12.86 0.89
CA LEU A 15 -5.48 11.59 1.60
C LEU A 15 -5.94 11.65 3.07
N ASP A 16 -6.36 12.82 3.57
CA ASP A 16 -6.87 13.03 4.93
C ASP A 16 -5.91 12.48 6.02
N ILE A 17 -4.62 12.83 5.91
CA ILE A 17 -3.56 12.21 6.70
C ILE A 17 -3.73 12.37 8.22
N ASP A 18 -4.39 13.42 8.67
CA ASP A 18 -4.57 13.74 10.09
C ASP A 18 -5.34 12.64 10.84
N LYS A 19 -6.27 11.97 10.17
CA LYS A 19 -7.02 10.85 10.75
C LYS A 19 -6.15 9.66 11.15
N PHE A 20 -4.99 9.51 10.53
CA PHE A 20 -4.13 8.34 10.71
C PHE A 20 -3.01 8.56 11.73
N GLU A 21 -2.86 9.77 12.24
CA GLU A 21 -1.71 10.16 13.05
C GLU A 21 -1.49 9.30 14.30
N GLU A 22 -2.58 8.84 14.94
CA GLU A 22 -2.51 8.02 16.16
C GLU A 22 -2.16 6.54 15.89
N ILE A 23 -2.46 6.02 14.69
CA ILE A 23 -2.31 4.59 14.41
C ILE A 23 -1.19 4.29 13.43
N ASP A 24 -0.80 5.25 12.60
CA ASP A 24 0.21 5.04 11.59
C ASP A 24 1.63 5.15 12.18
N PRO A 25 2.46 4.11 12.00
CA PRO A 25 3.86 4.16 12.41
C PRO A 25 4.73 5.05 11.53
N ILE A 26 4.26 5.41 10.35
CA ILE A 26 4.96 6.27 9.39
C ILE A 26 4.57 7.74 9.63
N VAL A 27 5.50 8.64 9.36
CA VAL A 27 5.21 10.08 9.32
C VAL A 27 4.65 10.40 7.93
N ASN A 28 3.32 10.52 7.83
CA ASN A 28 2.69 10.84 6.55
C ASN A 28 2.94 12.31 6.17
N GLY A 29 3.06 12.56 4.87
CA GLY A 29 3.34 13.87 4.30
C GLY A 29 4.81 14.07 3.93
N LEU A 30 5.30 15.31 4.01
CA LEU A 30 6.69 15.66 3.66
C LEU A 30 7.65 15.17 4.75
N GLU A 31 8.53 14.23 4.39
CA GLU A 31 9.58 13.72 5.27
C GLU A 31 10.93 14.45 5.10
N ILE A 32 11.28 14.80 3.87
CA ILE A 32 12.51 15.51 3.53
C ILE A 32 12.17 16.58 2.50
N GLU A 33 12.55 17.82 2.81
CA GLU A 33 12.44 18.95 1.90
C GLU A 33 13.66 19.01 0.97
N GLY A 34 13.40 19.14 -0.32
CA GLY A 34 14.38 19.35 -1.37
C GLY A 34 14.10 20.65 -2.14
N GLU A 35 13.99 20.59 -3.47
CA GLU A 35 13.70 21.75 -4.30
C GLU A 35 12.29 22.30 -4.09
N TYR A 36 12.17 23.63 -4.09
CA TYR A 36 10.90 24.34 -3.93
C TYR A 36 9.92 24.12 -5.09
N THR A 37 10.44 23.91 -6.30
CA THR A 37 9.62 23.73 -7.50
C THR A 37 9.61 22.27 -7.93
N VAL A 38 8.40 21.71 -8.09
CA VAL A 38 8.21 20.34 -8.55
C VAL A 38 8.26 20.30 -10.08
N SER A 39 9.23 19.58 -10.63
CA SER A 39 9.39 19.39 -12.07
C SER A 39 9.01 17.98 -12.52
N LYS A 40 9.46 16.97 -11.78
CA LYS A 40 9.23 15.56 -12.10
C LYS A 40 9.07 14.73 -10.83
N VAL A 41 8.02 13.92 -10.80
CA VAL A 41 7.67 13.11 -9.63
C VAL A 41 7.90 11.63 -9.93
N ALA A 42 8.56 10.92 -9.02
CA ALA A 42 8.49 9.47 -9.01
C ALA A 42 7.62 8.96 -7.86
N THR A 43 6.94 7.84 -8.07
CA THR A 43 6.27 7.10 -6.99
C THR A 43 6.89 5.72 -6.85
N CYS A 44 6.95 5.19 -5.62
CA CYS A 44 7.43 3.84 -5.33
C CYS A 44 6.73 3.30 -4.07
N VAL A 45 6.82 1.99 -3.82
CA VAL A 45 6.33 1.41 -2.55
C VAL A 45 7.35 1.65 -1.43
N SER A 46 8.61 1.26 -1.66
CA SER A 46 9.68 1.38 -0.66
C SER A 46 10.92 2.02 -1.25
N ILE A 47 11.59 2.88 -0.48
CA ILE A 47 12.82 3.56 -0.89
C ILE A 47 14.02 2.66 -0.63
N THR A 48 14.62 2.13 -1.70
CA THR A 48 15.92 1.45 -1.70
C THR A 48 17.01 2.38 -2.22
N ASN A 49 18.27 1.99 -2.07
CA ASN A 49 19.37 2.74 -2.71
C ASN A 49 19.23 2.78 -4.23
N ASN A 50 18.78 1.69 -4.85
CA ASN A 50 18.56 1.61 -6.30
C ASN A 50 17.46 2.59 -6.75
N ILE A 51 16.35 2.70 -6.01
CA ILE A 51 15.28 3.67 -6.29
C ILE A 51 15.81 5.11 -6.26
N ILE A 52 16.65 5.44 -5.26
CA ILE A 52 17.26 6.77 -5.19
C ILE A 52 18.20 7.00 -6.40
N ASP A 53 19.02 6.02 -6.74
CA ASP A 53 19.93 6.12 -7.88
C ASP A 53 19.18 6.25 -9.22
N GLU A 54 18.04 5.57 -9.37
CA GLU A 54 17.15 5.73 -10.52
C GLU A 54 16.50 7.12 -10.55
N ALA A 55 16.04 7.60 -9.39
CA ALA A 55 15.47 8.95 -9.27
C ALA A 55 16.50 10.03 -9.69
N ILE A 56 17.73 9.93 -9.20
CA ILE A 56 18.82 10.86 -9.56
C ILE A 56 19.08 10.81 -11.06
N ARG A 57 19.26 9.62 -11.64
CA ARG A 57 19.49 9.48 -13.11
C ARG A 57 18.33 9.99 -13.95
N GLY A 58 17.11 9.84 -13.43
CA GLY A 58 15.88 10.29 -14.10
C GLY A 58 15.57 11.78 -13.95
N GLY A 59 16.38 12.55 -13.20
CA GLY A 59 16.12 13.96 -12.91
C GLY A 59 14.85 14.18 -12.07
N ILE A 60 14.53 13.22 -11.19
CA ILE A 60 13.40 13.28 -10.28
C ILE A 60 13.74 14.20 -9.12
N ASN A 61 12.92 15.19 -8.86
CA ASN A 61 13.11 16.07 -7.69
C ASN A 61 12.07 15.87 -6.58
N VAL A 62 11.04 15.04 -6.82
CA VAL A 62 10.10 14.62 -5.78
C VAL A 62 9.89 13.10 -5.84
N LEU A 63 10.12 12.42 -4.73
CA LEU A 63 9.89 10.98 -4.55
C LEU A 63 8.76 10.77 -3.55
N ILE A 64 7.65 10.18 -4.02
CA ILE A 64 6.51 9.85 -3.18
C ILE A 64 6.51 8.35 -2.94
N THR A 65 6.49 7.94 -1.68
CA THR A 65 6.58 6.54 -1.29
C THR A 65 5.41 6.10 -0.41
N HIS A 66 5.12 4.81 -0.43
CA HIS A 66 4.19 4.23 0.55
C HIS A 66 4.90 4.03 1.90
N HIS A 67 6.06 3.37 1.89
CA HIS A 67 6.88 3.20 3.09
C HIS A 67 7.89 4.33 3.21
N GLY A 68 7.65 5.26 4.14
CA GLY A 68 8.55 6.36 4.44
C GLY A 68 9.88 5.89 5.02
N ILE A 69 10.85 6.81 5.03
CA ILE A 69 12.16 6.57 5.65
C ILE A 69 12.23 7.08 7.10
N ILE A 70 11.25 7.90 7.51
CA ILE A 70 11.06 8.38 8.87
C ILE A 70 9.88 7.63 9.52
N THR A 71 10.13 6.99 10.66
CA THR A 71 9.13 6.20 11.38
C THR A 71 9.08 6.59 12.84
N ARG A 72 7.87 6.59 13.41
CA ARG A 72 7.62 6.88 14.84
C ARG A 72 7.92 5.68 15.76
N ARG A 73 7.99 4.45 15.21
CA ARG A 73 8.03 3.22 16.03
C ARG A 73 9.34 2.93 16.76
N ASN A 74 10.48 3.44 16.30
CA ASN A 74 11.79 3.01 16.79
C ASN A 74 12.58 4.08 17.53
N GLY A 75 11.93 5.11 18.06
CA GLY A 75 12.62 6.22 18.71
C GLY A 75 13.56 6.98 17.76
N VAL A 76 14.61 7.58 18.31
CA VAL A 76 15.57 8.35 17.50
C VAL A 76 16.40 7.41 16.63
N LYS A 77 16.20 7.46 15.34
CA LYS A 77 16.95 6.67 14.36
C LYS A 77 18.37 7.23 14.21
N ARG A 78 19.39 6.40 14.47
CA ARG A 78 20.78 6.82 14.26
C ARG A 78 21.06 6.92 12.75
N ILE A 79 21.72 8.03 12.35
CA ILE A 79 22.11 8.27 10.95
C ILE A 79 23.45 7.59 10.68
N VAL A 80 23.41 6.27 10.48
CA VAL A 80 24.59 5.41 10.22
C VAL A 80 24.29 4.41 9.11
N GLY A 81 25.33 3.81 8.54
CA GLY A 81 25.21 2.74 7.53
C GLY A 81 24.37 3.13 6.32
N SER A 82 23.52 2.22 5.84
CA SER A 82 22.67 2.40 4.65
C SER A 82 21.68 3.56 4.79
N PHE A 83 21.21 3.85 6.00
CA PHE A 83 20.31 4.98 6.24
C PHE A 83 21.04 6.32 6.04
N LYS A 84 22.29 6.46 6.56
CA LYS A 84 23.15 7.63 6.28
C LYS A 84 23.36 7.82 4.78
N GLU A 85 23.62 6.73 4.06
CA GLU A 85 23.85 6.77 2.61
C GLU A 85 22.62 7.25 1.83
N LYS A 86 21.44 6.73 2.15
CA LYS A 86 20.17 7.18 1.56
C LYS A 86 19.96 8.67 1.79
N LEU A 87 20.07 9.13 3.04
CA LEU A 87 19.91 10.55 3.39
C LEU A 87 20.91 11.43 2.64
N ARG A 88 22.20 11.02 2.60
CA ARG A 88 23.21 11.77 1.87
C ARG A 88 22.85 11.95 0.39
N LYS A 89 22.47 10.85 -0.29
CA LYS A 89 22.08 10.90 -1.71
C LYS A 89 20.88 11.83 -1.94
N ILE A 90 19.85 11.72 -1.11
CA ILE A 90 18.62 12.52 -1.21
C ILE A 90 18.95 14.01 -1.02
N LEU A 91 19.63 14.36 0.07
CA LEU A 91 19.96 15.75 0.41
C LEU A 91 20.93 16.41 -0.61
N MET A 92 21.95 15.67 -1.05
CA MET A 92 22.91 16.21 -2.03
C MET A 92 22.31 16.44 -3.43
N ASN A 93 21.19 15.80 -3.74
CA ASN A 93 20.49 15.95 -5.02
C ASN A 93 19.19 16.75 -4.89
N ASN A 94 18.96 17.42 -3.76
CA ASN A 94 17.78 18.24 -3.47
C ASN A 94 16.44 17.52 -3.79
N ILE A 95 16.35 16.21 -3.51
CA ILE A 95 15.14 15.42 -3.73
C ILE A 95 14.23 15.57 -2.54
N SER A 96 12.97 16.00 -2.75
CA SER A 96 11.94 15.94 -1.73
C SER A 96 11.42 14.53 -1.57
N VAL A 97 11.18 14.10 -0.33
CA VAL A 97 10.57 12.79 -0.03
C VAL A 97 9.25 13.00 0.69
N LEU A 98 8.19 12.44 0.14
CA LEU A 98 6.87 12.38 0.75
C LEU A 98 6.49 10.93 0.99
N ALA A 99 5.86 10.65 2.13
CA ALA A 99 5.35 9.32 2.45
C ALA A 99 3.83 9.36 2.69
N TYR A 100 3.11 8.35 2.17
CA TYR A 100 1.69 8.17 2.43
C TYR A 100 1.41 6.67 2.59
N HIS A 101 1.25 6.23 3.85
CA HIS A 101 1.12 4.83 4.23
C HIS A 101 -0.36 4.45 4.40
N LEU A 102 -0.86 4.32 5.64
CA LEU A 102 -2.26 3.95 5.88
C LEU A 102 -3.28 4.87 5.18
N PRO A 103 -3.06 6.20 5.05
CA PRO A 103 -3.96 7.03 4.26
C PRO A 103 -4.14 6.55 2.82
N LEU A 104 -3.06 6.04 2.21
CA LEU A 104 -3.11 5.52 0.85
C LEU A 104 -3.72 4.11 0.78
N ASP A 105 -3.60 3.27 1.82
CA ASP A 105 -4.31 1.99 1.88
C ASP A 105 -5.81 2.17 1.98
N ALA A 106 -6.24 3.13 2.77
CA ALA A 106 -7.62 3.39 3.13
C ALA A 106 -8.41 4.23 2.12
N HIS A 107 -7.74 4.90 1.18
CA HIS A 107 -8.41 5.87 0.32
C HIS A 107 -9.48 5.22 -0.57
N VAL A 108 -10.70 5.79 -0.54
CA VAL A 108 -11.90 5.21 -1.16
C VAL A 108 -11.86 5.13 -2.70
N GLU A 109 -11.03 5.92 -3.36
CA GLU A 109 -10.94 5.95 -4.83
C GLU A 109 -9.66 5.32 -5.35
N ILE A 110 -8.51 5.70 -4.78
CA ILE A 110 -7.18 5.35 -5.29
C ILE A 110 -6.43 4.37 -4.40
N GLY A 111 -6.98 4.00 -3.24
CA GLY A 111 -6.32 3.17 -2.24
C GLY A 111 -5.98 1.76 -2.70
N ASN A 112 -5.05 1.12 -1.99
CA ASN A 112 -4.62 -0.24 -2.31
C ASN A 112 -5.79 -1.24 -2.21
N ASN A 113 -6.53 -1.22 -1.11
CA ASN A 113 -7.61 -2.17 -0.85
C ASN A 113 -8.75 -2.09 -1.88
N VAL A 114 -9.21 -0.87 -2.18
CA VAL A 114 -10.26 -0.67 -3.20
C VAL A 114 -9.78 -1.01 -4.60
N SER A 115 -8.51 -0.78 -4.89
CA SER A 115 -7.91 -1.11 -6.19
C SER A 115 -7.82 -2.61 -6.41
N ILE A 116 -7.46 -3.37 -5.37
CA ILE A 116 -7.45 -4.83 -5.41
C ILE A 116 -8.86 -5.35 -5.68
N ALA A 117 -9.88 -4.85 -4.95
CA ALA A 117 -11.28 -5.23 -5.20
C ALA A 117 -11.71 -4.92 -6.64
N LYS A 118 -11.39 -3.73 -7.16
CA LYS A 118 -11.71 -3.32 -8.54
C LYS A 118 -11.04 -4.21 -9.58
N VAL A 119 -9.75 -4.51 -9.43
CA VAL A 119 -8.99 -5.36 -10.37
C VAL A 119 -9.54 -6.78 -10.43
N LEU A 120 -10.04 -7.29 -9.30
CA LEU A 120 -10.69 -8.61 -9.20
C LEU A 120 -12.20 -8.57 -9.52
N ASN A 121 -12.73 -7.42 -9.94
CA ASN A 121 -14.15 -7.23 -10.25
C ASN A 121 -15.08 -7.62 -9.08
N LEU A 122 -14.70 -7.26 -7.85
CA LEU A 122 -15.46 -7.49 -6.63
C LEU A 122 -16.27 -6.25 -6.26
N ASN A 123 -17.47 -6.45 -5.73
CA ASN A 123 -18.35 -5.39 -5.25
C ASN A 123 -18.08 -5.11 -3.77
N ILE A 124 -17.54 -3.95 -3.44
CA ILE A 124 -17.29 -3.53 -2.05
C ILE A 124 -18.63 -3.28 -1.36
N ILE A 125 -18.83 -3.92 -0.21
CA ILE A 125 -20.07 -3.82 0.59
C ILE A 125 -19.85 -3.23 1.97
N ASP A 126 -18.63 -3.27 2.50
CA ASP A 126 -18.32 -2.76 3.84
C ASP A 126 -16.83 -2.41 3.98
N TRP A 127 -16.51 -1.71 5.07
CA TRP A 127 -15.14 -1.34 5.45
C TRP A 127 -14.70 -2.08 6.71
N ILE A 128 -13.42 -2.42 6.77
CA ILE A 128 -12.78 -3.01 7.94
C ILE A 128 -12.10 -1.88 8.71
N TYR A 129 -12.42 -1.75 9.99
CA TYR A 129 -11.95 -0.64 10.82
C TYR A 129 -10.97 -1.08 11.91
N GLU A 130 -10.01 -0.21 12.19
CA GLU A 130 -9.17 -0.20 13.40
C GLU A 130 -9.31 1.16 14.08
N LYS A 131 -9.80 1.21 15.34
CA LYS A 131 -10.05 2.47 16.06
C LYS A 131 -10.83 3.52 15.23
N ASN A 132 -11.90 3.09 14.55
CA ASN A 132 -12.74 3.91 13.66
C ASN A 132 -12.05 4.41 12.38
N ILE A 133 -10.85 3.93 12.07
CA ILE A 133 -10.12 4.26 10.84
C ILE A 133 -10.23 3.09 9.86
N PRO A 134 -10.65 3.32 8.61
CA PRO A 134 -10.73 2.25 7.62
C PRO A 134 -9.33 1.74 7.29
N ILE A 135 -9.16 0.41 7.27
CA ILE A 135 -7.88 -0.26 7.00
C ILE A 135 -7.99 -1.35 5.94
N GLY A 136 -9.19 -1.65 5.49
CA GLY A 136 -9.46 -2.67 4.50
C GLY A 136 -10.92 -2.64 4.07
N VAL A 137 -11.30 -3.56 3.21
CA VAL A 137 -12.66 -3.68 2.66
C VAL A 137 -13.19 -5.11 2.76
N VAL A 138 -14.51 -5.23 2.88
CA VAL A 138 -15.23 -6.48 2.63
C VAL A 138 -15.93 -6.35 1.28
N ALA A 139 -15.76 -7.33 0.42
CA ALA A 139 -16.32 -7.33 -0.91
C ALA A 139 -17.03 -8.65 -1.23
N LEU A 140 -17.96 -8.60 -2.19
CA LEU A 140 -18.68 -9.77 -2.70
C LEU A 140 -18.19 -10.12 -4.11
N CYS A 141 -18.10 -11.42 -4.38
CA CYS A 141 -18.15 -11.90 -5.75
C CYS A 141 -19.56 -11.70 -6.31
N ASN A 142 -19.70 -11.39 -7.59
CA ASN A 142 -21.01 -11.22 -8.24
C ASN A 142 -21.87 -12.50 -8.17
N ASP A 143 -21.18 -13.67 -8.22
CA ASP A 143 -21.74 -15.00 -7.96
C ASP A 143 -20.74 -15.76 -7.08
N LYS A 144 -21.21 -16.77 -6.31
CA LYS A 144 -20.28 -17.62 -5.55
C LYS A 144 -19.24 -18.23 -6.48
N ALA A 145 -18.01 -17.74 -6.38
CA ALA A 145 -16.91 -18.17 -7.21
C ALA A 145 -16.17 -19.39 -6.64
N SER A 146 -15.53 -20.18 -7.48
CA SER A 146 -14.55 -21.14 -7.00
C SER A 146 -13.36 -20.43 -6.39
N ILE A 147 -12.88 -20.87 -5.23
CA ILE A 147 -11.66 -20.34 -4.60
C ILE A 147 -10.46 -20.42 -5.56
N TYR A 148 -10.42 -21.44 -6.39
CA TYR A 148 -9.34 -21.64 -7.37
C TYR A 148 -9.42 -20.62 -8.51
N ASP A 149 -10.62 -20.21 -8.93
CA ASP A 149 -10.80 -19.16 -9.93
C ASP A 149 -10.37 -17.81 -9.37
N VAL A 150 -10.79 -17.47 -8.14
CA VAL A 150 -10.32 -16.25 -7.45
C VAL A 150 -8.80 -16.25 -7.31
N TYR A 151 -8.22 -17.38 -6.90
CA TYR A 151 -6.77 -17.53 -6.79
C TYR A 151 -6.05 -17.34 -8.13
N LYS A 152 -6.58 -17.89 -9.21
CA LYS A 152 -6.04 -17.72 -10.58
C LYS A 152 -6.07 -16.24 -11.00
N GLU A 153 -7.17 -15.54 -10.70
CA GLU A 153 -7.28 -14.09 -10.96
C GLU A 153 -6.25 -13.29 -10.17
N VAL A 154 -6.05 -13.62 -8.88
CA VAL A 154 -5.01 -12.99 -8.04
C VAL A 154 -3.63 -13.23 -8.62
N LYS A 155 -3.31 -14.46 -9.02
CA LYS A 155 -2.01 -14.78 -9.66
C LYS A 155 -1.79 -14.00 -10.95
N SER A 156 -2.81 -13.88 -11.77
CA SER A 156 -2.72 -13.20 -13.07
C SER A 156 -2.63 -11.68 -12.94
N LYS A 157 -3.39 -11.08 -12.02
CA LYS A 157 -3.59 -9.63 -11.98
C LYS A 157 -2.80 -8.91 -10.90
N ILE A 158 -2.41 -9.61 -9.83
CA ILE A 158 -1.73 -9.04 -8.66
C ILE A 158 -0.32 -9.60 -8.51
N ASN A 159 -0.18 -10.91 -8.30
CA ASN A 159 1.12 -11.55 -8.08
C ASN A 159 1.10 -13.02 -8.48
N GLU A 160 1.90 -13.40 -9.47
CA GLU A 160 2.06 -14.79 -9.89
C GLU A 160 2.54 -15.74 -8.79
N LYS A 161 3.23 -15.19 -7.77
CA LYS A 161 3.74 -15.89 -6.58
C LYS A 161 2.76 -15.92 -5.41
N ALA A 162 1.53 -15.44 -5.58
CA ALA A 162 0.52 -15.51 -4.53
C ALA A 162 0.34 -16.96 -4.03
N ILE A 163 -0.02 -17.11 -2.75
CA ILE A 163 -0.17 -18.43 -2.10
C ILE A 163 -1.63 -18.58 -1.66
N LEU A 164 -2.23 -19.72 -1.98
CA LEU A 164 -3.53 -20.13 -1.46
C LEU A 164 -3.35 -21.08 -0.27
N LEU A 165 -3.91 -20.70 0.86
CA LEU A 165 -4.05 -21.52 2.06
C LEU A 165 -5.54 -21.89 2.20
N LYS A 166 -5.87 -23.14 1.91
CA LYS A 166 -7.26 -23.60 1.83
C LYS A 166 -7.69 -24.31 3.11
N TYR A 167 -8.53 -23.66 3.89
CA TYR A 167 -9.07 -24.17 5.15
C TYR A 167 -10.60 -24.22 5.18
N GLY A 168 -11.26 -23.47 4.31
CA GLY A 168 -12.71 -23.32 4.23
C GLY A 168 -13.33 -24.03 3.01
N LEU A 169 -14.49 -23.50 2.59
CA LEU A 169 -15.26 -24.03 1.47
C LEU A 169 -14.58 -23.79 0.12
N ASP A 170 -14.93 -24.61 -0.88
CA ASP A 170 -14.45 -24.44 -2.25
C ASP A 170 -15.10 -23.25 -2.97
N ARG A 171 -16.29 -22.85 -2.53
CA ARG A 171 -16.99 -21.69 -3.09
C ARG A 171 -17.00 -20.55 -2.09
N VAL A 172 -16.60 -19.38 -2.58
CA VAL A 172 -16.47 -18.16 -1.79
C VAL A 172 -17.35 -17.05 -2.36
N GLU A 173 -17.91 -16.26 -1.48
CA GLU A 173 -18.77 -15.13 -1.82
C GLU A 173 -18.28 -13.85 -1.14
N ARG A 174 -17.98 -13.91 0.18
CA ARG A 174 -17.54 -12.78 0.99
C ARG A 174 -16.04 -12.81 1.19
N ILE A 175 -15.38 -11.75 0.76
CA ILE A 175 -13.93 -11.63 0.74
C ILE A 175 -13.52 -10.39 1.54
N ALA A 176 -12.73 -10.57 2.60
CA ALA A 176 -12.06 -9.47 3.29
C ALA A 176 -10.69 -9.21 2.66
N ILE A 177 -10.35 -7.95 2.39
CA ILE A 177 -9.11 -7.54 1.72
C ILE A 177 -8.40 -6.49 2.57
N ILE A 178 -7.15 -6.79 2.96
CA ILE A 178 -6.25 -5.87 3.65
C ILE A 178 -4.84 -6.02 3.05
N SER A 179 -4.36 -4.98 2.37
CA SER A 179 -3.01 -4.92 1.79
C SER A 179 -1.90 -5.00 2.86
N GLY A 180 -0.69 -5.25 2.43
CA GLY A 180 0.50 -5.27 3.28
C GLY A 180 0.42 -6.28 4.44
N ALA A 181 0.79 -5.86 5.64
CA ALA A 181 0.86 -6.70 6.85
C ALA A 181 -0.49 -6.82 7.58
N GLY A 182 -1.57 -7.13 6.84
CA GLY A 182 -2.94 -7.20 7.35
C GLY A 182 -3.30 -8.44 8.16
N ALA A 183 -2.42 -9.44 8.27
CA ALA A 183 -2.73 -10.77 8.83
C ALA A 183 -3.49 -10.76 10.16
N LYS A 184 -3.09 -9.89 11.12
CA LYS A 184 -3.69 -9.84 12.47
C LYS A 184 -5.20 -9.59 12.46
N PHE A 185 -5.70 -8.95 11.42
CA PHE A 185 -7.10 -8.55 11.30
C PHE A 185 -8.04 -9.70 10.89
N ILE A 186 -7.51 -10.87 10.49
CA ILE A 186 -8.33 -12.06 10.28
C ILE A 186 -9.12 -12.41 11.55
N LYS A 187 -8.56 -12.10 12.73
CA LYS A 187 -9.18 -12.35 14.04
C LYS A 187 -10.43 -11.48 14.32
N LYS A 188 -10.76 -10.55 13.41
CA LYS A 188 -12.02 -9.79 13.44
C LYS A 188 -13.18 -10.53 12.80
N PHE A 189 -12.94 -11.67 12.13
CA PHE A 189 -13.93 -12.36 11.32
C PHE A 189 -14.13 -13.81 11.78
N THR A 190 -15.34 -14.29 11.61
CA THR A 190 -15.70 -15.70 11.68
C THR A 190 -16.05 -16.22 10.28
N LYS A 191 -16.15 -17.55 10.11
CA LYS A 191 -16.63 -18.20 8.87
C LYS A 191 -18.04 -17.78 8.41
N ARG A 192 -18.81 -17.11 9.28
CA ARG A 192 -20.15 -16.59 8.93
C ARG A 192 -20.08 -15.23 8.30
N GLU A 193 -18.98 -14.53 8.49
CA GLU A 193 -18.78 -13.15 8.01
C GLU A 193 -17.96 -13.08 6.73
N VAL A 194 -16.93 -13.93 6.61
CA VAL A 194 -16.10 -14.03 5.41
C VAL A 194 -15.73 -15.48 5.07
N ASP A 195 -15.67 -15.79 3.78
CA ASP A 195 -15.24 -17.09 3.26
C ASP A 195 -13.74 -17.10 2.92
N LEU A 196 -13.21 -15.91 2.59
CA LEU A 196 -11.83 -15.71 2.14
C LEU A 196 -11.27 -14.43 2.75
N PHE A 197 -10.06 -14.52 3.28
CA PHE A 197 -9.25 -13.39 3.72
C PHE A 197 -8.06 -13.21 2.78
N MET A 198 -7.90 -12.01 2.23
CA MET A 198 -6.80 -11.66 1.33
C MET A 198 -5.91 -10.62 1.98
N THR A 199 -4.59 -10.88 2.04
CA THR A 199 -3.61 -9.98 2.65
C THR A 199 -2.25 -10.09 1.97
N GLY A 200 -1.37 -9.11 2.21
CA GLY A 200 -0.01 -9.15 1.66
C GLY A 200 0.90 -10.14 2.37
N GLU A 201 0.82 -10.23 3.69
CA GLU A 201 1.61 -11.15 4.52
C GLU A 201 0.73 -12.01 5.40
N PHE A 202 1.25 -13.17 5.84
CA PHE A 202 0.55 -14.04 6.76
C PHE A 202 1.49 -14.61 7.81
N ARG A 203 0.96 -14.96 9.00
CA ARG A 203 1.73 -15.40 10.15
C ARG A 203 1.10 -16.64 10.78
N GLU A 204 1.92 -17.47 11.44
CA GLU A 204 1.49 -18.72 12.08
C GLU A 204 0.32 -18.54 13.05
N ASP A 205 0.37 -17.52 13.93
CA ASP A 205 -0.72 -17.26 14.90
C ASP A 205 -2.05 -16.87 14.25
N CYS A 206 -2.00 -16.38 13.03
CA CYS A 206 -3.16 -16.07 12.21
C CYS A 206 -3.61 -17.29 11.40
N GLU A 207 -2.67 -18.15 11.01
CA GLU A 207 -2.95 -19.40 10.31
C GLU A 207 -3.73 -20.38 11.19
N VAL A 208 -3.33 -20.55 12.45
CA VAL A 208 -4.08 -21.35 13.43
C VAL A 208 -5.52 -20.87 13.53
N TYR A 209 -5.73 -19.55 13.63
CA TYR A 209 -7.08 -18.98 13.67
C TYR A 209 -7.87 -19.26 12.38
N ALA A 210 -7.24 -19.14 11.21
CA ALA A 210 -7.88 -19.42 9.91
C ALA A 210 -8.33 -20.89 9.80
N ILE A 211 -7.52 -21.81 10.30
CA ILE A 211 -7.84 -23.25 10.35
C ILE A 211 -9.07 -23.50 11.23
N ASP A 212 -9.07 -22.96 12.45
CA ASP A 212 -10.15 -23.17 13.43
C ASP A 212 -11.47 -22.58 12.95
N GLU A 213 -11.43 -21.36 12.37
CA GLU A 213 -12.60 -20.68 11.80
C GLU A 213 -12.96 -21.17 10.40
N LYS A 214 -12.15 -22.01 9.76
CA LYS A 214 -12.34 -22.50 8.38
C LYS A 214 -12.47 -21.37 7.36
N ILE A 215 -11.64 -20.36 7.49
CA ILE A 215 -11.52 -19.23 6.55
C ILE A 215 -10.38 -19.51 5.58
N ASN A 216 -10.64 -19.46 4.28
CA ASN A 216 -9.58 -19.55 3.27
C ASN A 216 -8.71 -18.29 3.30
N VAL A 217 -7.43 -18.41 2.94
CA VAL A 217 -6.53 -17.26 2.88
C VAL A 217 -5.79 -17.24 1.53
N ILE A 218 -5.70 -16.05 0.93
CA ILE A 218 -4.77 -15.79 -0.16
C ILE A 218 -3.74 -14.76 0.31
N VAL A 219 -2.46 -15.16 0.27
CA VAL A 219 -1.32 -14.29 0.54
C VAL A 219 -0.84 -13.70 -0.78
N MET A 220 -1.10 -12.42 -0.99
CA MET A 220 -0.85 -11.73 -2.26
C MET A 220 0.60 -11.26 -2.43
N GLY A 221 1.38 -11.20 -1.36
CA GLY A 221 2.67 -10.53 -1.28
C GLY A 221 2.53 -9.08 -0.81
N HIS A 222 3.35 -8.67 0.15
CA HIS A 222 3.29 -7.33 0.76
C HIS A 222 3.41 -6.25 -0.31
N TYR A 223 4.55 -6.21 -1.00
CA TYR A 223 4.80 -5.25 -2.07
C TYR A 223 3.74 -5.27 -3.17
N ALA A 224 3.36 -6.47 -3.63
CA ALA A 224 2.43 -6.62 -4.74
C ALA A 224 1.03 -6.09 -4.41
N SER A 225 0.61 -6.17 -3.15
CA SER A 225 -0.67 -5.63 -2.69
C SER A 225 -0.65 -4.10 -2.50
N GLU A 226 0.52 -3.45 -2.51
CA GLU A 226 0.68 -2.02 -2.24
C GLU A 226 1.12 -1.18 -3.44
N VAL A 227 1.31 -1.80 -4.61
CA VAL A 227 1.70 -1.07 -5.83
C VAL A 227 0.55 -0.23 -6.42
N PHE A 228 -0.68 -0.56 -6.12
CA PHE A 228 -1.86 0.06 -6.72
C PHE A 228 -2.01 1.53 -6.30
N GLY A 229 -1.94 1.80 -5.00
CA GLY A 229 -2.11 3.14 -4.45
C GLY A 229 -1.08 4.12 -5.03
N VAL A 230 0.20 3.77 -5.00
CA VAL A 230 1.27 4.64 -5.51
C VAL A 230 1.19 4.85 -7.03
N ARG A 231 0.74 3.86 -7.81
CA ARG A 231 0.48 4.01 -9.25
C ARG A 231 -0.71 4.91 -9.53
N ASN A 232 -1.80 4.75 -8.77
CA ASN A 232 -2.97 5.61 -8.88
C ASN A 232 -2.62 7.05 -8.50
N LEU A 233 -1.78 7.25 -7.48
CA LEU A 233 -1.32 8.55 -7.07
C LEU A 233 -0.49 9.23 -8.18
N ALA A 234 0.42 8.50 -8.84
CA ALA A 234 1.15 9.00 -10.00
C ALA A 234 0.22 9.45 -11.12
N ARG A 235 -0.82 8.66 -11.42
CA ARG A 235 -1.83 9.01 -12.43
C ARG A 235 -2.61 10.27 -12.02
N LEU A 236 -3.09 10.35 -10.80
CA LEU A 236 -3.81 11.51 -10.25
C LEU A 236 -2.99 12.80 -10.41
N LEU A 237 -1.71 12.76 -10.06
CA LEU A 237 -0.83 13.93 -10.16
C LEU A 237 -0.61 14.37 -11.61
N ARG A 238 -0.46 13.42 -12.52
CA ARG A 238 -0.33 13.71 -13.96
C ARG A 238 -1.60 14.38 -14.49
N GLU A 239 -2.76 13.84 -14.17
CA GLU A 239 -4.05 14.35 -14.65
C GLU A 239 -4.38 15.72 -14.05
N LYS A 240 -4.11 15.92 -12.76
CA LYS A 240 -4.49 17.14 -12.05
C LYS A 240 -3.54 18.31 -12.30
N PHE A 241 -2.23 18.06 -12.31
CA PHE A 241 -1.22 19.12 -12.33
C PHE A 241 -0.41 19.17 -13.62
N ASN A 242 -0.65 18.24 -14.55
CA ASN A 242 0.12 18.08 -15.79
C ASN A 242 1.63 17.96 -15.51
N ILE A 243 2.00 17.20 -14.46
CA ILE A 243 3.39 16.95 -14.06
C ILE A 243 3.83 15.60 -14.63
N GLU A 244 5.07 15.53 -15.11
CA GLU A 244 5.65 14.25 -15.48
C GLU A 244 5.77 13.34 -14.26
N THR A 245 5.19 12.14 -14.34
CA THR A 245 5.22 11.16 -13.25
C THR A 245 5.68 9.80 -13.74
N VAL A 246 6.48 9.12 -12.93
CA VAL A 246 6.96 7.75 -13.20
C VAL A 246 6.79 6.88 -11.96
N PHE A 247 6.42 5.61 -12.16
CA PHE A 247 6.47 4.61 -11.10
C PHE A 247 7.79 3.87 -11.16
N LEU A 248 8.59 3.96 -10.08
CA LEU A 248 9.84 3.22 -9.93
C LEU A 248 9.56 1.91 -9.20
N ARG A 249 9.88 0.81 -9.86
CA ARG A 249 9.70 -0.53 -9.31
C ARG A 249 10.93 -0.92 -8.50
N SER A 250 10.77 -1.11 -7.19
CA SER A 250 11.84 -1.74 -6.41
C SER A 250 11.97 -3.22 -6.78
N GLU A 251 13.19 -3.71 -6.83
CA GLU A 251 13.47 -5.15 -6.94
C GLU A 251 12.91 -5.83 -5.70
N GLN A 252 11.86 -6.59 -5.86
CA GLN A 252 11.24 -7.30 -4.79
C GLN A 252 11.19 -8.77 -5.04
N ILE A 253 11.32 -9.22 -4.16
CA ILE A 253 11.62 -10.39 -3.52
C ILE A 253 10.38 -11.22 -3.12
N ILE A 254 9.42 -10.73 -2.46
CA ILE A 254 8.29 -11.50 -1.93
C ILE A 254 6.98 -10.78 -2.18
#